data_b673e03768cfa674c5e7b83b7cee49eb
#
_entry.id   b673e03768cfa674c5e7b83b7cee49eb
#
_cell.length_a   1.000
_cell.length_b   1.000
_cell.length_c   1.000
_cell.angle_alpha   90.00
_cell.angle_beta   90.00
_cell.angle_gamma   90.00
#
_symmetry.space_group_name_H-M   'P 1'
#
loop_
_entity.id
_entity.type
_entity.pdbx_description
1 polymer ?
#
loop_
_entity_poly.entity_id
_entity_poly.type
_entity_poly.pdbx_seq_one_letter_code
_entity_poly.pdbx_strand_id
1 'polypeptide(L)'
;MMTIKVFDTHVRTKDGRYLHFDVLIDSHDSELAKSYARRFLDEQGVQDEDISMNECRFCHVEPNNPVVAAAISQHGHFILKLQGCRE
;
A
#
# COMPACT_ATOMS: atom_id res chain seq x y z
N MET A 1 -22.28 -1.43 3.86
CA MET A 1 -21.51 -0.82 2.76
C MET A 1 -20.06 -0.70 3.19
N MET A 2 -19.16 -1.13 2.34
CA MET A 2 -17.73 -1.06 2.65
C MET A 2 -17.22 0.38 2.53
N THR A 3 -16.48 0.85 3.53
CA THR A 3 -15.71 2.08 3.41
C THR A 3 -14.25 1.70 3.25
N ILE A 4 -13.57 2.38 2.36
CA ILE A 4 -12.19 2.07 2.00
C ILE A 4 -11.27 3.04 2.75
N LYS A 5 -10.32 2.49 3.53
CA LYS A 5 -9.32 3.29 4.25
C LYS A 5 -8.05 3.30 3.42
N VAL A 6 -7.57 4.48 3.10
CA VAL A 6 -6.40 4.68 2.24
C VAL A 6 -5.19 4.99 3.11
N PHE A 7 -4.14 4.18 2.96
CA PHE A 7 -2.86 4.38 3.64
C PHE A 7 -1.83 4.79 2.61
N ASP A 8 -1.42 6.06 2.68
CA ASP A 8 -0.43 6.62 1.76
C ASP A 8 0.96 6.13 2.15
N THR A 9 1.68 5.55 1.19
CA THR A 9 2.94 4.88 1.47
C THR A 9 4.04 5.41 0.57
N HIS A 10 5.14 5.82 1.20
CA HIS A 10 6.34 6.31 0.53
C HIS A 10 7.53 5.49 0.99
N VAL A 11 8.30 4.98 0.04
CA VAL A 11 9.50 4.19 0.34
C VAL A 11 10.66 4.71 -0.49
N ARG A 12 11.80 4.95 0.17
CA ARG A 12 13.06 5.26 -0.52
C ARG A 12 14.05 4.15 -0.25
N THR A 13 14.74 3.72 -1.29
CA THR A 13 15.77 2.70 -1.16
C THR A 13 17.15 3.36 -1.08
N LYS A 14 18.12 2.60 -0.57
CA LYS A 14 19.50 3.07 -0.43
C LYS A 14 20.17 3.32 -1.79
N ASP A 15 19.68 2.64 -2.83
CA ASP A 15 20.20 2.80 -4.19
C ASP A 15 19.47 3.88 -5.00
N GLY A 16 18.58 4.65 -4.36
CA GLY A 16 17.97 5.82 -4.97
C GLY A 16 16.59 5.61 -5.60
N ARG A 17 15.98 4.45 -5.44
CA ARG A 17 14.59 4.25 -5.89
C ARG A 17 13.62 4.97 -4.95
N TYR A 18 12.55 5.48 -5.52
CA TYR A 18 11.44 6.03 -4.75
C TYR A 18 10.15 5.38 -5.24
N LEU A 19 9.41 4.79 -4.30
CA LEU A 19 8.11 4.18 -4.59
C LEU A 19 7.03 4.89 -3.79
N HIS A 20 5.97 5.28 -4.49
CA HIS A 20 4.79 5.88 -3.88
C HIS A 20 3.58 5.07 -4.31
N PHE A 21 2.85 4.56 -3.34
CA PHE A 21 1.64 3.77 -3.59
C PHE A 21 0.70 3.89 -2.41
N ASP A 22 -0.58 3.60 -2.65
CA ASP A 22 -1.57 3.55 -1.58
C ASP A 22 -1.94 2.11 -1.30
N VAL A 23 -2.07 1.79 -0.01
CA VAL A 23 -2.64 0.52 0.45
C VAL A 23 -4.08 0.80 0.86
N LEU A 24 -5.03 0.13 0.21
CA LEU A 24 -6.45 0.32 0.46
C LEU A 24 -6.98 -0.94 1.14
N ILE A 25 -7.58 -0.78 2.33
CA ILE A 25 -8.17 -1.86 3.11
C ILE A 25 -9.50 -1.37 3.70
N ASP A 26 -10.24 -2.28 4.31
CA ASP A 26 -11.54 -1.95 4.91
C ASP A 26 -11.47 -1.72 6.42
N SER A 27 -10.28 -1.54 6.95
CA SER A 27 -10.01 -1.43 8.38
C SER A 27 -9.07 -0.25 8.66
N HIS A 28 -9.13 0.31 9.88
CA HIS A 28 -8.18 1.32 10.33
C HIS A 28 -6.90 0.72 10.92
N ASP A 29 -6.70 -0.59 10.80
CA ASP A 29 -5.53 -1.29 11.35
C ASP A 29 -4.28 -0.95 10.55
N SER A 30 -3.47 -0.05 11.07
CA SER A 30 -2.23 0.41 10.39
C SER A 30 -1.19 -0.70 10.30
N GLU A 31 -1.16 -1.63 11.25
CA GLU A 31 -0.22 -2.75 11.18
C GLU A 31 -0.59 -3.70 10.04
N LEU A 32 -1.89 -3.90 9.82
CA LEU A 32 -2.36 -4.69 8.69
C LEU A 32 -1.96 -4.01 7.37
N ALA A 33 -2.17 -2.70 7.26
CA ALA A 33 -1.78 -1.94 6.07
C ALA A 33 -0.28 -2.06 5.81
N LYS A 34 0.54 -1.96 6.86
CA LYS A 34 1.99 -2.09 6.74
C LYS A 34 2.41 -3.49 6.29
N SER A 35 1.69 -4.53 6.73
CA SER A 35 2.00 -5.90 6.31
C SER A 35 1.75 -6.09 4.80
N TYR A 36 0.67 -5.51 4.28
CA TYR A 36 0.39 -5.54 2.85
C TYR A 36 1.41 -4.71 2.07
N ALA A 37 1.82 -3.57 2.60
CA ALA A 37 2.87 -2.76 1.99
C ALA A 37 4.18 -3.54 1.87
N ARG A 38 4.55 -4.29 2.93
CA ARG A 38 5.76 -5.13 2.91
C ARG A 38 5.68 -6.20 1.82
N ARG A 39 4.54 -6.87 1.71
CA ARG A 39 4.34 -7.89 0.67
C ARG A 39 4.49 -7.30 -0.73
N PHE A 40 3.91 -6.13 -0.93
CA PHE A 40 4.02 -5.45 -2.22
C PHE A 40 5.47 -5.07 -2.52
N LEU A 41 6.21 -4.58 -1.52
CA LEU A 41 7.63 -4.24 -1.70
C LEU A 41 8.46 -5.47 -2.06
N ASP A 42 8.16 -6.63 -1.47
CA ASP A 42 8.81 -7.88 -1.85
C ASP A 42 8.58 -8.18 -3.33
N GLU A 43 7.35 -7.99 -3.82
CA GLU A 43 7.01 -8.18 -5.24
C GLU A 43 7.76 -7.20 -6.13
N GLN A 44 8.06 -6.01 -5.60
CA GLN A 44 8.82 -4.98 -6.33
C GLN A 44 10.34 -5.18 -6.24
N GLY A 45 10.78 -6.25 -5.59
CA GLY A 45 12.20 -6.54 -5.44
C GLY A 45 12.91 -5.69 -4.39
N VAL A 46 12.16 -5.15 -3.43
CA VAL A 46 12.71 -4.30 -2.36
C VAL A 46 12.64 -5.06 -1.04
N GLN A 47 13.79 -5.32 -0.44
CA GLN A 47 13.91 -5.98 0.85
C GLN A 47 14.12 -4.95 1.96
N ASP A 48 13.91 -5.34 3.21
CA ASP A 48 14.06 -4.43 4.36
C ASP A 48 15.43 -3.76 4.40
N GLU A 49 16.48 -4.52 4.12
CA GLU A 49 17.85 -3.99 4.13
C GLU A 49 18.13 -2.96 3.03
N ASP A 50 17.27 -2.91 2.00
CA ASP A 50 17.40 -1.96 0.91
C ASP A 50 16.74 -0.62 1.22
N ILE A 51 15.96 -0.54 2.29
CA ILE A 51 15.12 0.62 2.59
C ILE A 51 15.88 1.63 3.44
N SER A 52 15.91 2.90 2.98
CA SER A 52 16.45 4.02 3.76
C SER A 52 15.31 4.82 4.43
N MET A 53 14.10 4.80 3.86
CA MET A 53 12.95 5.48 4.45
C MET A 53 11.68 4.72 4.07
N ASN A 54 10.82 4.48 5.06
CA ASN A 54 9.53 3.81 4.84
C ASN A 54 8.47 4.51 5.69
N GLU A 55 7.47 5.04 5.03
CA GLU A 55 6.36 5.75 5.66
C GLU A 55 5.06 5.19 5.13
N CYS A 56 4.19 4.72 6.03
CA CYS A 56 2.86 4.21 5.67
C CYS A 56 1.87 4.83 6.66
N ARG A 57 1.07 5.79 6.19
CA ARG A 57 0.19 6.57 7.04
C ARG A 57 -1.24 6.55 6.55
N PHE A 58 -2.17 6.43 7.50
CA PHE A 58 -3.57 6.63 7.19
C PHE A 58 -3.76 8.03 6.60
N CYS A 59 -4.38 8.10 5.44
CA CYS A 59 -4.58 9.35 4.71
C CYS A 59 -6.04 9.81 4.79
N HIS A 60 -6.96 8.96 4.32
CA HIS A 60 -8.36 9.34 4.28
C HIS A 60 -9.24 8.11 4.03
N VAL A 61 -10.56 8.32 4.11
CA VAL A 61 -11.57 7.32 3.81
C VAL A 61 -12.17 7.64 2.44
N GLU A 62 -12.27 6.62 1.59
CA GLU A 62 -12.89 6.74 0.27
C GLU A 62 -14.27 6.08 0.27
N PRO A 63 -15.19 6.58 -0.55
CA PRO A 63 -16.45 5.87 -0.75
C PRO A 63 -16.23 4.54 -1.45
N ASN A 64 -17.23 3.68 -1.40
CA ASN A 64 -17.16 2.37 -2.00
C ASN A 64 -16.89 2.46 -3.51
N ASN A 65 -15.90 1.68 -3.96
CA ASN A 65 -15.53 1.53 -5.38
C ASN A 65 -15.62 0.04 -5.69
N PRO A 66 -16.45 -0.38 -6.66
CA PRO A 66 -16.65 -1.82 -6.92
C PRO A 66 -15.39 -2.60 -7.24
N VAL A 67 -14.46 -2.01 -7.99
CA VAL A 67 -13.20 -2.68 -8.36
C VAL A 67 -12.34 -2.90 -7.11
N VAL A 68 -12.18 -1.85 -6.31
CA VAL A 68 -11.39 -1.91 -5.07
C VAL A 68 -12.06 -2.83 -4.06
N ALA A 69 -13.38 -2.74 -3.91
CA ALA A 69 -14.14 -3.58 -2.98
C ALA A 69 -14.00 -5.06 -3.34
N ALA A 70 -14.04 -5.40 -4.63
CA ALA A 70 -13.84 -6.77 -5.09
C ALA A 70 -12.44 -7.28 -4.74
N ALA A 71 -11.42 -6.44 -4.95
CA ALA A 71 -10.04 -6.80 -4.62
C ALA A 71 -9.87 -7.02 -3.11
N ILE A 72 -10.45 -6.14 -2.30
CA ILE A 72 -10.39 -6.27 -0.84
C ILE A 72 -11.10 -7.56 -0.39
N SER A 73 -12.26 -7.87 -0.98
CA SER A 73 -13.01 -9.09 -0.65
C SER A 73 -12.22 -10.36 -1.01
N GLN A 74 -11.48 -10.35 -2.11
CA GLN A 74 -10.73 -11.52 -2.58
C GLN A 74 -9.35 -11.64 -1.96
N HIS A 75 -8.67 -10.52 -1.73
CA HIS A 75 -7.25 -10.50 -1.36
C HIS A 75 -6.99 -9.79 -0.03
N GLY A 76 -7.98 -9.15 0.56
CA GLY A 76 -7.85 -8.38 1.79
C GLY A 76 -7.42 -6.93 1.58
N HIS A 77 -6.94 -6.59 0.39
CA HIS A 77 -6.38 -5.27 0.11
C HIS A 77 -6.36 -4.97 -1.39
N PHE A 78 -6.09 -3.71 -1.69
CA PHE A 78 -5.82 -3.25 -3.05
C PHE A 78 -4.63 -2.30 -3.00
N ILE A 79 -3.69 -2.44 -3.94
CA ILE A 79 -2.55 -1.52 -4.07
C ILE A 79 -2.78 -0.61 -5.25
N LEU A 80 -2.79 0.70 -5.00
CA LEU A 80 -2.85 1.71 -6.06
C LEU A 80 -1.42 2.23 -6.31
N LYS A 81 -0.86 1.87 -7.44
CA LYS A 81 0.51 2.26 -7.81
C LYS A 81 0.50 3.70 -8.32
N LEU A 82 1.30 4.56 -7.71
CA LEU A 82 1.34 5.98 -8.07
C LEU A 82 2.66 6.39 -8.72
N GLN A 83 3.80 6.01 -8.15
CA GLN A 83 5.11 6.42 -8.68
C GLN A 83 6.16 5.36 -8.38
N GLY A 84 7.02 5.09 -9.36
CA GLY A 84 8.19 4.24 -9.17
C GLY A 84 7.92 2.76 -9.04
N CYS A 85 6.67 2.33 -9.16
CA CYS A 85 6.29 0.93 -9.03
C CYS A 85 6.32 0.24 -10.39
N ARG A 86 6.76 -1.02 -10.41
CA ARG A 86 6.75 -1.84 -11.61
C ARG A 86 5.38 -2.48 -11.81
N GLU A 87 5.01 -2.66 -13.06
CA GLU A 87 3.76 -3.32 -13.42
C GLU A 87 3.76 -4.82 -13.09
#